data_a5caeb1b44e91a99a904d97ea0da7f31
#
_entry.id   a5caeb1b44e91a99a904d97ea0da7f31
#
_cell.length_a   1.000
_cell.length_b   1.000
_cell.length_c   1.000
_cell.angle_alpha   90.00
_cell.angle_beta   90.00
_cell.angle_gamma   90.00
#
_symmetry.space_group_name_H-M   'P 1'
#
loop_
_entity.id
_entity.type
_entity.pdbx_description
1 polymer ?
#
loop_
_entity_poly.entity_id
_entity_poly.type
_entity_poly.pdbx_seq_one_letter_code
_entity_poly.pdbx_strand_id
1 'polypeptide(L)'
;MVQKKLMLLGGLRYLLPIIEEAHKLGIYVITADYLPDNIAHKYSDEYCNVSIIDKDAVLKAAQKLGIDGILSHAVDPGVVSAAYVAEKMGLPFQCSYEAACILQDKSRFRQFLRDNGFNCPNAKGYSNVEDALKDVDYFNWPVIVKPVDSAGSKGVTRVDYPKDLPNAIAYALSESHNGHFIIEDFLEKKGFSVGSESFVVDGKLLYNGFYDQYFDKNAVNPYTPSAEVWPSIMEQRYQDEIKSELQRLFTLLGVTTGLFNVECRVCTNGKAYLMEVSPRAGGNRLAEILNYAADVNINEAETRKSVGLSIENMHEPNYKGHFAILVLHSEKEGTFQGVEIESDFKKKHVIEEEIRVSKGGNVGSFTGANAALGTLFLRTENRDEMDSILACINKYVKIILA
;
A
#
# COMPACT_ATOMS: atom_id res chain seq x y z
N MET A 1 9.15 -33.79 -7.42
CA MET A 1 9.23 -32.85 -6.27
C MET A 1 7.86 -32.80 -5.64
N VAL A 2 7.75 -32.65 -4.32
CA VAL A 2 6.47 -32.44 -3.64
C VAL A 2 6.00 -31.03 -4.00
N GLN A 3 4.73 -30.88 -4.36
CA GLN A 3 4.12 -29.58 -4.68
C GLN A 3 4.14 -28.68 -3.45
N LYS A 4 4.71 -27.48 -3.58
CA LYS A 4 4.73 -26.51 -2.50
C LYS A 4 3.35 -25.89 -2.27
N LYS A 5 3.06 -25.51 -1.01
CA LYS A 5 1.80 -24.89 -0.59
C LYS A 5 2.03 -23.48 -0.09
N LEU A 6 1.36 -22.52 -0.68
CA LEU A 6 1.38 -21.11 -0.29
C LEU A 6 0.04 -20.69 0.32
N MET A 7 0.05 -20.19 1.55
CA MET A 7 -1.12 -19.58 2.17
C MET A 7 -1.12 -18.07 1.93
N LEU A 8 -2.20 -17.55 1.35
CA LEU A 8 -2.41 -16.12 1.13
C LEU A 8 -3.45 -15.59 2.14
N LEU A 9 -3.06 -14.61 2.94
CA LEU A 9 -3.95 -13.97 3.90
C LEU A 9 -4.78 -12.88 3.23
N GLY A 10 -6.10 -13.04 3.27
CA GLY A 10 -7.10 -12.20 2.62
C GLY A 10 -7.88 -12.94 1.54
N GLY A 11 -8.83 -12.24 0.92
CA GLY A 11 -9.70 -12.82 -0.11
C GLY A 11 -10.01 -11.84 -1.26
N LEU A 12 -9.42 -10.65 -1.26
CA LEU A 12 -9.71 -9.60 -2.23
C LEU A 12 -8.94 -9.78 -3.55
N ARG A 13 -9.32 -8.98 -4.55
CA ARG A 13 -8.73 -9.02 -5.92
C ARG A 13 -7.22 -8.83 -5.95
N TYR A 14 -6.64 -8.15 -4.97
CA TYR A 14 -5.20 -7.92 -4.89
C TYR A 14 -4.39 -9.21 -4.84
N LEU A 15 -5.00 -10.34 -4.47
CA LEU A 15 -4.35 -11.65 -4.43
C LEU A 15 -4.34 -12.36 -5.80
N LEU A 16 -5.17 -11.95 -6.76
CA LEU A 16 -5.29 -12.66 -8.05
C LEU A 16 -3.97 -12.75 -8.82
N PRO A 17 -3.15 -11.68 -8.92
CA PRO A 17 -1.86 -11.77 -9.60
C PRO A 17 -0.90 -12.75 -8.92
N ILE A 18 -0.92 -12.83 -7.58
CA ILE A 18 -0.10 -13.81 -6.83
C ILE A 18 -0.58 -15.23 -7.06
N ILE A 19 -1.90 -15.45 -7.10
CA ILE A 19 -2.48 -16.79 -7.40
C ILE A 19 -2.07 -17.22 -8.80
N GLU A 20 -2.13 -16.32 -9.77
CA GLU A 20 -1.73 -16.61 -11.14
C GLU A 20 -0.24 -16.98 -11.24
N GLU A 21 0.65 -16.20 -10.62
CA GLU A 21 2.08 -16.50 -10.60
C GLU A 21 2.39 -17.81 -9.83
N ALA A 22 1.69 -18.07 -8.74
CA ALA A 22 1.84 -19.32 -8.00
C ALA A 22 1.44 -20.54 -8.85
N HIS A 23 0.34 -20.47 -9.58
CA HIS A 23 -0.08 -21.53 -10.48
C HIS A 23 0.88 -21.76 -11.66
N LYS A 24 1.45 -20.67 -12.25
CA LYS A 24 2.51 -20.79 -13.26
C LYS A 24 3.75 -21.55 -12.74
N LEU A 25 4.05 -21.38 -11.45
CA LEU A 25 5.14 -22.07 -10.76
C LEU A 25 4.76 -23.47 -10.23
N GLY A 26 3.53 -23.93 -10.44
CA GLY A 26 3.03 -25.22 -9.95
C GLY A 26 2.82 -25.28 -8.44
N ILE A 27 2.62 -24.13 -7.78
CA ILE A 27 2.40 -24.00 -6.33
C ILE A 27 0.90 -24.16 -6.05
N TYR A 28 0.55 -24.92 -5.01
CA TYR A 28 -0.81 -25.06 -4.49
C TYR A 28 -1.14 -23.85 -3.62
N VAL A 29 -2.24 -23.16 -3.92
CA VAL A 29 -2.61 -21.90 -3.27
C VAL A 29 -3.79 -22.10 -2.33
N ILE A 30 -3.62 -21.66 -1.09
CA ILE A 30 -4.65 -21.64 -0.05
C ILE A 30 -4.95 -20.19 0.29
N THR A 31 -6.17 -19.71 0.03
CA THR A 31 -6.59 -18.39 0.50
C THR A 31 -7.26 -18.49 1.87
N ALA A 32 -6.95 -17.56 2.77
CA ALA A 32 -7.44 -17.54 4.14
C ALA A 32 -8.11 -16.20 4.48
N ASP A 33 -9.40 -16.24 4.81
CA ASP A 33 -10.21 -15.08 5.21
C ASP A 33 -11.44 -15.57 5.96
N TYR A 34 -12.07 -14.70 6.76
CA TYR A 34 -13.35 -15.02 7.42
C TYR A 34 -14.57 -14.75 6.53
N LEU A 35 -14.41 -14.03 5.40
CA LEU A 35 -15.47 -13.73 4.43
C LEU A 35 -15.43 -14.72 3.27
N PRO A 36 -16.33 -15.73 3.23
CA PRO A 36 -16.23 -16.84 2.26
C PRO A 36 -16.53 -16.44 0.82
N ASP A 37 -17.23 -15.32 0.60
CA ASP A 37 -17.65 -14.89 -0.74
C ASP A 37 -16.62 -14.03 -1.46
N ASN A 38 -15.46 -13.77 -0.84
CA ASN A 38 -14.41 -12.98 -1.44
C ASN A 38 -13.87 -13.64 -2.75
N ILE A 39 -13.57 -12.77 -3.72
CA ILE A 39 -13.31 -13.20 -5.11
C ILE A 39 -12.10 -14.12 -5.25
N ALA A 40 -11.04 -13.92 -4.46
CA ALA A 40 -9.81 -14.69 -4.58
C ALA A 40 -10.01 -16.19 -4.26
N HIS A 41 -10.98 -16.53 -3.42
CA HIS A 41 -11.29 -17.93 -3.07
C HIS A 41 -11.76 -18.77 -4.25
N LYS A 42 -12.28 -18.12 -5.30
CA LYS A 42 -12.74 -18.81 -6.54
C LYS A 42 -11.58 -19.19 -7.46
N TYR A 43 -10.41 -18.63 -7.22
CA TYR A 43 -9.22 -18.82 -8.06
C TYR A 43 -8.10 -19.58 -7.33
N SER A 44 -8.18 -19.74 -6.01
CA SER A 44 -7.28 -20.58 -5.22
C SER A 44 -7.69 -22.06 -5.29
N ASP A 45 -6.76 -22.95 -4.96
CA ASP A 45 -7.02 -24.40 -4.91
C ASP A 45 -7.80 -24.80 -3.65
N GLU A 46 -7.64 -24.03 -2.55
CA GLU A 46 -8.32 -24.29 -1.29
C GLU A 46 -8.67 -22.98 -0.57
N TYR A 47 -9.82 -22.98 0.12
CA TYR A 47 -10.23 -21.88 1.01
C TYR A 47 -10.17 -22.32 2.47
N CYS A 48 -9.55 -21.51 3.30
CA CYS A 48 -9.48 -21.68 4.74
C CYS A 48 -10.24 -20.55 5.46
N ASN A 49 -11.34 -20.88 6.14
CA ASN A 49 -12.11 -19.91 6.91
C ASN A 49 -11.41 -19.61 8.23
N VAL A 50 -10.69 -18.50 8.30
CA VAL A 50 -9.99 -18.00 9.49
C VAL A 50 -9.83 -16.49 9.43
N SER A 51 -9.98 -15.81 10.57
CA SER A 51 -9.70 -14.38 10.65
C SER A 51 -8.19 -14.13 10.52
N ILE A 52 -7.79 -13.33 9.54
CA ILE A 52 -6.37 -13.04 9.25
C ILE A 52 -5.68 -12.19 10.33
N ILE A 53 -6.44 -11.54 11.21
CA ILE A 53 -5.90 -10.79 12.35
C ILE A 53 -5.69 -11.66 13.60
N ASP A 54 -6.27 -12.85 13.64
CA ASP A 54 -6.04 -13.83 14.71
C ASP A 54 -4.84 -14.70 14.37
N LYS A 55 -3.65 -14.22 14.74
CA LYS A 55 -2.38 -14.87 14.41
C LYS A 55 -2.27 -16.32 14.94
N ASP A 56 -2.92 -16.62 16.08
CA ASP A 56 -2.85 -17.96 16.68
C ASP A 56 -3.78 -18.94 15.96
N ALA A 57 -4.96 -18.47 15.51
CA ALA A 57 -5.84 -19.25 14.65
C ALA A 57 -5.21 -19.50 13.27
N VAL A 58 -4.58 -18.48 12.67
CA VAL A 58 -3.83 -18.63 11.40
C VAL A 58 -2.70 -19.62 11.56
N LEU A 59 -1.93 -19.56 12.67
CA LEU A 59 -0.83 -20.52 12.93
C LEU A 59 -1.34 -21.97 13.00
N LYS A 60 -2.43 -22.22 13.73
CA LYS A 60 -3.05 -23.55 13.83
C LYS A 60 -3.51 -24.07 12.46
N ALA A 61 -4.14 -23.20 11.65
CA ALA A 61 -4.57 -23.55 10.31
C ALA A 61 -3.37 -23.86 9.40
N ALA A 62 -2.33 -23.03 9.42
CA ALA A 62 -1.10 -23.19 8.66
C ALA A 62 -0.39 -24.52 8.96
N GLN A 63 -0.25 -24.85 10.25
CA GLN A 63 0.33 -26.12 10.72
C GLN A 63 -0.49 -27.33 10.25
N LYS A 64 -1.83 -27.27 10.39
CA LYS A 64 -2.73 -28.34 9.95
C LYS A 64 -2.64 -28.59 8.44
N LEU A 65 -2.53 -27.54 7.66
CA LEU A 65 -2.48 -27.60 6.19
C LEU A 65 -1.08 -27.93 5.66
N GLY A 66 -0.04 -27.82 6.50
CA GLY A 66 1.34 -28.13 6.14
C GLY A 66 1.85 -27.23 5.03
N ILE A 67 1.76 -25.91 5.22
CA ILE A 67 2.18 -24.92 4.21
C ILE A 67 3.70 -24.79 4.15
N ASP A 68 4.22 -24.42 2.98
CA ASP A 68 5.65 -24.14 2.74
C ASP A 68 5.93 -22.62 2.71
N GLY A 69 4.88 -21.80 2.69
CA GLY A 69 5.00 -20.36 2.67
C GLY A 69 3.71 -19.65 3.04
N ILE A 70 3.84 -18.39 3.47
CA ILE A 70 2.72 -17.53 3.82
C ILE A 70 2.98 -16.11 3.34
N LEU A 71 1.94 -15.44 2.86
CA LEU A 71 2.03 -14.07 2.32
C LEU A 71 0.77 -13.28 2.63
N SER A 72 0.94 -12.00 2.96
CA SER A 72 -0.12 -10.99 2.97
C SER A 72 0.24 -9.95 1.91
N HIS A 73 -0.41 -10.03 0.73
CA HIS A 73 -0.11 -9.18 -0.42
C HIS A 73 -1.16 -8.08 -0.56
N ALA A 74 -0.75 -6.83 -0.41
CA ALA A 74 -1.61 -5.64 -0.41
C ALA A 74 -2.77 -5.70 0.62
N VAL A 75 -2.60 -6.45 1.71
CA VAL A 75 -3.59 -6.67 2.76
C VAL A 75 -2.94 -6.40 4.12
N ASP A 76 -2.95 -5.14 4.58
CA ASP A 76 -2.29 -4.72 5.82
C ASP A 76 -2.69 -5.54 7.06
N PRO A 77 -3.98 -5.84 7.29
CA PRO A 77 -4.39 -6.59 8.49
C PRO A 77 -3.74 -7.96 8.64
N GLY A 78 -3.33 -8.59 7.54
CA GLY A 78 -2.72 -9.92 7.56
C GLY A 78 -1.21 -9.94 7.78
N VAL A 79 -0.52 -8.80 7.63
CA VAL A 79 0.95 -8.72 7.63
C VAL A 79 1.58 -9.25 8.93
N VAL A 80 1.07 -8.78 10.07
CA VAL A 80 1.58 -9.17 11.40
C VAL A 80 1.35 -10.66 11.67
N SER A 81 0.19 -11.20 11.25
CA SER A 81 -0.11 -12.63 11.36
C SER A 81 0.77 -13.47 10.45
N ALA A 82 1.03 -13.00 9.20
CA ALA A 82 1.92 -13.70 8.28
C ALA A 82 3.36 -13.78 8.84
N ALA A 83 3.88 -12.66 9.36
CA ALA A 83 5.21 -12.63 9.98
C ALA A 83 5.30 -13.55 11.20
N TYR A 84 4.27 -13.55 12.06
CA TYR A 84 4.20 -14.43 13.23
C TYR A 84 4.22 -15.91 12.85
N VAL A 85 3.38 -16.30 11.90
CA VAL A 85 3.31 -17.70 11.42
C VAL A 85 4.61 -18.13 10.77
N ALA A 86 5.18 -17.26 9.91
CA ALA A 86 6.45 -17.55 9.27
C ALA A 86 7.58 -17.79 10.29
N GLU A 87 7.69 -16.92 11.30
CA GLU A 87 8.69 -17.08 12.37
C GLU A 87 8.47 -18.36 13.18
N LYS A 88 7.23 -18.68 13.57
CA LYS A 88 6.91 -19.89 14.35
C LYS A 88 7.12 -21.19 13.58
N MET A 89 6.95 -21.17 12.27
CA MET A 89 7.11 -22.37 11.42
C MET A 89 8.45 -22.43 10.68
N GLY A 90 9.31 -21.41 10.82
CA GLY A 90 10.59 -21.32 10.10
C GLY A 90 10.41 -21.15 8.59
N LEU A 91 9.35 -20.46 8.14
CA LEU A 91 9.07 -20.21 6.74
C LEU A 91 9.77 -18.93 6.24
N PRO A 92 10.01 -18.82 4.92
CA PRO A 92 10.56 -17.59 4.35
C PRO A 92 9.65 -16.39 4.60
N PHE A 93 10.22 -15.30 5.11
CA PHE A 93 9.54 -14.01 5.26
C PHE A 93 10.57 -12.87 5.20
N GLN A 94 10.13 -11.65 4.83
CA GLN A 94 11.04 -10.53 4.59
C GLN A 94 11.61 -9.91 5.86
N CYS A 95 10.97 -10.10 7.02
CA CYS A 95 11.42 -9.55 8.30
C CYS A 95 10.91 -10.39 9.48
N SER A 96 11.45 -10.16 10.68
CA SER A 96 10.96 -10.79 11.91
C SER A 96 9.55 -10.32 12.28
N TYR A 97 8.86 -11.06 13.13
CA TYR A 97 7.56 -10.66 13.69
C TYR A 97 7.64 -9.29 14.38
N GLU A 98 8.69 -9.05 15.15
CA GLU A 98 8.90 -7.77 15.83
C GLU A 98 9.08 -6.61 14.84
N ALA A 99 9.86 -6.79 13.79
CA ALA A 99 10.02 -5.78 12.73
C ALA A 99 8.70 -5.49 12.02
N ALA A 100 7.89 -6.52 11.73
CA ALA A 100 6.55 -6.34 11.17
C ALA A 100 5.64 -5.54 12.11
N CYS A 101 5.67 -5.82 13.42
CA CYS A 101 4.92 -5.04 14.41
C CYS A 101 5.37 -3.58 14.49
N ILE A 102 6.67 -3.29 14.37
CA ILE A 102 7.19 -1.92 14.32
C ILE A 102 6.68 -1.20 13.08
N LEU A 103 6.76 -1.83 11.92
CA LEU A 103 6.39 -1.22 10.65
C LEU A 103 4.88 -1.01 10.49
N GLN A 104 4.05 -1.86 11.09
CA GLN A 104 2.59 -1.79 11.00
C GLN A 104 1.92 -0.91 12.05
N ASP A 105 2.63 -0.50 13.09
CA ASP A 105 2.14 0.45 14.11
C ASP A 105 2.83 1.80 13.94
N LYS A 106 2.07 2.82 13.56
CA LYS A 106 2.59 4.16 13.27
C LYS A 106 3.31 4.79 14.47
N SER A 107 2.85 4.52 15.70
CA SER A 107 3.49 5.04 16.91
C SER A 107 4.85 4.37 17.15
N ARG A 108 4.91 3.03 17.03
CA ARG A 108 6.15 2.27 17.14
C ARG A 108 7.14 2.62 16.03
N PHE A 109 6.65 2.79 14.81
CA PHE A 109 7.48 3.20 13.68
C PHE A 109 8.10 4.58 13.90
N ARG A 110 7.30 5.59 14.32
CA ARG A 110 7.83 6.93 14.63
C ARG A 110 8.84 6.89 15.78
N GLN A 111 8.59 6.09 16.81
CA GLN A 111 9.54 5.92 17.93
C GLN A 111 10.84 5.29 17.41
N PHE A 112 10.76 4.22 16.61
CA PHE A 112 11.94 3.58 16.03
C PHE A 112 12.77 4.53 15.16
N LEU A 113 12.11 5.32 14.30
CA LEU A 113 12.80 6.33 13.48
C LEU A 113 13.53 7.37 14.35
N ARG A 114 12.90 7.86 15.39
CA ARG A 114 13.48 8.85 16.32
C ARG A 114 14.69 8.29 17.04
N ASP A 115 14.56 7.11 17.62
CA ASP A 115 15.60 6.46 18.43
C ASP A 115 16.85 6.13 17.59
N ASN A 116 16.68 5.95 16.29
CA ASN A 116 17.77 5.66 15.36
C ASN A 116 18.21 6.88 14.53
N GLY A 117 17.75 8.11 14.86
CA GLY A 117 18.23 9.34 14.25
C GLY A 117 17.81 9.57 12.79
N PHE A 118 16.66 9.02 12.37
CA PHE A 118 16.03 9.36 11.10
C PHE A 118 15.32 10.71 11.16
N ASN A 119 15.12 11.35 10.01
CA ASN A 119 14.20 12.46 9.93
C ASN A 119 12.80 11.99 10.33
N CYS A 120 12.25 12.57 11.39
CA CYS A 120 10.95 12.21 11.93
C CYS A 120 10.22 13.47 12.41
N PRO A 121 8.90 13.62 12.20
CA PRO A 121 8.14 14.69 12.86
C PRO A 121 8.11 14.46 14.38
N ASN A 122 7.86 15.51 15.17
CA ASN A 122 7.44 15.27 16.54
C ASN A 122 6.15 14.44 16.49
N ALA A 123 6.14 13.33 17.19
CA ALA A 123 5.01 12.41 17.15
C ALA A 123 4.86 11.72 18.51
N LYS A 124 3.63 11.49 18.95
CA LYS A 124 3.34 10.75 20.17
C LYS A 124 2.06 9.97 20.03
N GLY A 125 2.10 8.67 20.37
CA GLY A 125 0.94 7.79 20.40
C GLY A 125 0.21 7.88 21.73
N TYR A 126 -1.11 7.70 21.69
CA TYR A 126 -2.00 7.79 22.85
C TYR A 126 -3.05 6.68 22.84
N SER A 127 -3.41 6.22 24.03
CA SER A 127 -4.58 5.38 24.29
C SER A 127 -5.66 6.15 25.08
N ASN A 128 -5.38 7.37 25.51
CA ASN A 128 -6.22 8.19 26.35
C ASN A 128 -6.31 9.61 25.78
N VAL A 129 -7.53 10.11 25.62
CA VAL A 129 -7.81 11.45 25.08
C VAL A 129 -7.30 12.55 26.02
N GLU A 130 -7.48 12.37 27.35
CA GLU A 130 -7.09 13.37 28.33
C GLU A 130 -5.57 13.63 28.33
N ASP A 131 -4.77 12.59 28.12
CA ASP A 131 -3.31 12.72 28.06
C ASP A 131 -2.87 13.45 26.78
N ALA A 132 -3.54 13.21 25.66
CA ALA A 132 -3.29 13.94 24.43
C ALA A 132 -3.62 15.43 24.56
N LEU A 133 -4.69 15.78 25.27
CA LEU A 133 -5.10 17.18 25.50
C LEU A 133 -4.17 17.93 26.47
N LYS A 134 -3.44 17.23 27.34
CA LYS A 134 -2.40 17.82 28.19
C LYS A 134 -1.12 18.13 27.41
N ASP A 135 -0.88 17.44 26.32
CA ASP A 135 0.36 17.52 25.54
C ASP A 135 0.28 18.49 24.35
N VAL A 136 -0.73 19.35 24.27
CA VAL A 136 -0.93 20.27 23.12
C VAL A 136 0.28 21.17 22.84
N ASP A 137 1.04 21.54 23.86
CA ASP A 137 2.25 22.39 23.76
C ASP A 137 3.50 21.59 23.32
N TYR A 138 3.41 20.25 23.25
CA TYR A 138 4.50 19.40 22.76
C TYR A 138 4.67 19.51 21.24
N PHE A 139 3.61 19.84 20.51
CA PHE A 139 3.55 19.81 19.06
C PHE A 139 3.73 21.19 18.43
N ASN A 140 4.31 21.20 17.21
CA ASN A 140 4.32 22.37 16.35
C ASN A 140 3.08 22.34 15.46
N TRP A 141 2.14 23.24 15.70
CA TRP A 141 0.88 23.31 14.94
C TRP A 141 1.09 23.86 13.52
N PRO A 142 0.34 23.37 12.50
CA PRO A 142 -0.72 22.38 12.60
C PRO A 142 -0.21 20.95 12.84
N VAL A 143 -1.12 20.04 13.24
CA VAL A 143 -0.82 18.62 13.47
C VAL A 143 -1.68 17.71 12.60
N ILE A 144 -1.28 16.45 12.48
CA ILE A 144 -2.09 15.35 11.95
C ILE A 144 -2.48 14.44 13.12
N VAL A 145 -3.76 14.09 13.18
CA VAL A 145 -4.31 13.06 14.06
C VAL A 145 -4.76 11.88 13.21
N LYS A 146 -4.36 10.66 13.58
CA LYS A 146 -4.72 9.45 12.84
C LYS A 146 -4.69 8.21 13.73
N PRO A 147 -5.43 7.13 13.40
CA PRO A 147 -5.30 5.83 14.07
C PRO A 147 -3.91 5.24 13.81
N VAL A 148 -3.39 4.45 14.77
CA VAL A 148 -2.06 3.83 14.62
C VAL A 148 -2.07 2.64 13.67
N ASP A 149 -3.23 1.99 13.49
CA ASP A 149 -3.40 0.67 12.88
C ASP A 149 -4.38 0.62 11.68
N SER A 150 -4.80 1.78 11.16
CA SER A 150 -5.65 1.87 9.97
C SER A 150 -4.86 2.21 8.72
N ALA A 151 -5.33 1.69 7.58
CA ALA A 151 -4.80 1.93 6.24
C ALA A 151 -5.79 2.72 5.35
N GLY A 152 -5.32 3.24 4.21
CA GLY A 152 -6.15 3.94 3.23
C GLY A 152 -6.66 5.30 3.70
N SER A 153 -5.87 6.01 4.50
CA SER A 153 -6.15 7.37 5.02
C SER A 153 -7.45 7.52 5.82
N LYS A 154 -7.99 6.42 6.37
CA LYS A 154 -9.16 6.45 7.25
C LYS A 154 -8.78 7.05 8.60
N GLY A 155 -9.66 7.87 9.16
CA GLY A 155 -9.45 8.51 10.45
C GLY A 155 -8.35 9.58 10.49
N VAL A 156 -7.81 9.99 9.32
CA VAL A 156 -6.75 11.00 9.22
C VAL A 156 -7.36 12.38 9.17
N THR A 157 -6.93 13.27 10.08
CA THR A 157 -7.40 14.67 10.14
C THR A 157 -6.23 15.60 10.37
N ARG A 158 -6.12 16.65 9.54
CA ARG A 158 -5.29 17.82 9.84
C ARG A 158 -6.03 18.73 10.81
N VAL A 159 -5.35 19.14 11.86
CA VAL A 159 -5.89 20.02 12.89
C VAL A 159 -5.01 21.26 12.98
N ASP A 160 -5.60 22.43 12.69
CA ASP A 160 -4.87 23.68 12.67
C ASP A 160 -4.81 24.36 14.08
N TYR A 161 -5.79 24.06 14.95
CA TYR A 161 -5.90 24.68 16.26
C TYR A 161 -6.23 23.65 17.36
N PRO A 162 -5.67 23.78 18.58
CA PRO A 162 -5.91 22.86 19.70
C PRO A 162 -7.38 22.63 20.05
N LYS A 163 -8.25 23.61 19.87
CA LYS A 163 -9.68 23.52 20.15
C LYS A 163 -10.41 22.45 19.32
N ASP A 164 -9.86 22.13 18.13
CA ASP A 164 -10.49 21.18 17.19
C ASP A 164 -9.97 19.74 17.41
N LEU A 165 -8.96 19.57 18.26
CA LEU A 165 -8.31 18.30 18.56
C LEU A 165 -9.27 17.20 19.06
N PRO A 166 -10.24 17.46 19.96
CA PRO A 166 -11.15 16.42 20.45
C PRO A 166 -11.96 15.73 19.34
N ASN A 167 -12.44 16.49 18.36
CA ASN A 167 -13.22 15.93 17.25
C ASN A 167 -12.35 15.06 16.32
N ALA A 168 -11.12 15.50 16.06
CA ALA A 168 -10.15 14.74 15.27
C ALA A 168 -9.76 13.42 15.95
N ILE A 169 -9.56 13.45 17.27
CA ILE A 169 -9.27 12.25 18.07
C ILE A 169 -10.48 11.28 18.03
N ALA A 170 -11.69 11.78 18.20
CA ALA A 170 -12.90 10.95 18.14
C ALA A 170 -13.03 10.24 16.79
N TYR A 171 -12.75 10.95 15.70
CA TYR A 171 -12.74 10.35 14.35
C TYR A 171 -11.61 9.32 14.18
N ALA A 172 -10.39 9.62 14.65
CA ALA A 172 -9.29 8.65 14.60
C ALA A 172 -9.61 7.38 15.38
N LEU A 173 -10.21 7.50 16.58
CA LEU A 173 -10.61 6.36 17.42
C LEU A 173 -11.73 5.54 16.78
N SER A 174 -12.66 6.16 16.05
CA SER A 174 -13.74 5.43 15.36
C SER A 174 -13.23 4.52 14.23
N GLU A 175 -12.04 4.79 13.71
CA GLU A 175 -11.37 4.03 12.63
C GLU A 175 -10.20 3.16 13.15
N SER A 176 -9.90 3.19 14.46
CA SER A 176 -8.86 2.37 15.08
C SER A 176 -9.41 1.02 15.53
N HIS A 177 -8.66 -0.07 15.24
CA HIS A 177 -9.02 -1.42 15.67
C HIS A 177 -8.60 -1.72 17.11
N ASN A 178 -7.53 -1.07 17.59
CA ASN A 178 -6.97 -1.29 18.93
C ASN A 178 -7.25 -0.15 19.92
N GLY A 179 -7.98 0.90 19.48
CA GLY A 179 -8.33 2.03 20.33
C GLY A 179 -7.18 3.02 20.58
N HIS A 180 -6.15 3.00 19.73
CA HIS A 180 -5.00 3.90 19.83
C HIS A 180 -4.94 4.86 18.64
N PHE A 181 -4.41 6.06 18.91
CA PHE A 181 -4.18 7.08 17.90
C PHE A 181 -2.81 7.73 18.08
N ILE A 182 -2.33 8.40 17.04
CA ILE A 182 -1.10 9.17 17.05
C ILE A 182 -1.38 10.62 16.65
N ILE A 183 -0.70 11.55 17.29
CA ILE A 183 -0.61 12.96 16.90
C ILE A 183 0.81 13.20 16.42
N GLU A 184 0.97 13.86 15.27
CA GLU A 184 2.28 14.23 14.74
C GLU A 184 2.25 15.62 14.11
N ASP A 185 3.39 16.35 14.18
CA ASP A 185 3.55 17.63 13.50
C ASP A 185 3.21 17.47 12.00
N PHE A 186 2.46 18.40 11.44
CA PHE A 186 2.17 18.42 10.02
C PHE A 186 3.42 18.78 9.23
N LEU A 187 3.84 17.89 8.35
CA LEU A 187 4.96 18.11 7.46
C LEU A 187 4.47 18.71 6.13
N GLU A 188 4.73 19.99 5.92
CA GLU A 188 4.39 20.67 4.66
C GLU A 188 5.23 20.11 3.52
N LYS A 189 4.57 19.51 2.52
CA LYS A 189 5.25 18.87 1.40
C LYS A 189 5.75 19.89 0.37
N LYS A 190 6.92 19.60 -0.20
CA LYS A 190 7.45 20.24 -1.41
C LYS A 190 7.22 19.28 -2.59
N GLY A 191 6.40 19.68 -3.55
CA GLY A 191 6.07 18.84 -4.70
C GLY A 191 5.05 17.74 -4.38
N PHE A 192 5.24 16.54 -4.94
CA PHE A 192 4.34 15.41 -4.79
C PHE A 192 4.55 14.66 -3.46
N SER A 193 3.52 13.96 -3.00
CA SER A 193 3.73 12.79 -2.16
C SER A 193 4.29 11.69 -3.04
N VAL A 194 5.25 10.92 -2.55
CA VAL A 194 5.96 9.92 -3.34
C VAL A 194 5.81 8.57 -2.67
N GLY A 195 5.48 7.57 -3.47
CA GLY A 195 5.53 6.18 -3.05
C GLY A 195 6.63 5.41 -3.76
N SER A 196 6.87 4.20 -3.30
CA SER A 196 7.76 3.24 -3.96
C SER A 196 7.35 1.81 -3.64
N GLU A 197 7.34 0.95 -4.65
CA GLU A 197 7.53 -0.47 -4.42
C GLU A 197 9.03 -0.72 -4.33
N SER A 198 9.49 -1.31 -3.23
CA SER A 198 10.91 -1.50 -2.92
C SER A 198 11.18 -2.98 -2.66
N PHE A 199 12.09 -3.60 -3.40
CA PHE A 199 12.41 -5.01 -3.26
C PHE A 199 13.83 -5.21 -2.73
N VAL A 200 13.93 -5.95 -1.63
CA VAL A 200 15.19 -6.31 -0.96
C VAL A 200 15.53 -7.76 -1.30
N VAL A 201 16.79 -8.05 -1.58
CA VAL A 201 17.32 -9.40 -1.73
C VAL A 201 18.56 -9.55 -0.84
N ASP A 202 18.55 -10.53 0.04
CA ASP A 202 19.64 -10.81 0.99
C ASP A 202 20.10 -9.56 1.76
N GLY A 203 19.14 -8.77 2.23
CA GLY A 203 19.37 -7.54 2.99
C GLY A 203 19.77 -6.32 2.16
N LYS A 204 19.86 -6.44 0.83
CA LYS A 204 20.21 -5.34 -0.08
C LYS A 204 18.99 -4.86 -0.84
N LEU A 205 18.75 -3.55 -0.84
CA LEU A 205 17.73 -2.90 -1.65
C LEU A 205 18.17 -2.94 -3.12
N LEU A 206 17.57 -3.84 -3.93
CA LEU A 206 17.91 -4.01 -5.35
C LEU A 206 16.96 -3.28 -6.29
N TYR A 207 15.72 -3.13 -5.91
CA TYR A 207 14.70 -2.44 -6.70
C TYR A 207 14.06 -1.35 -5.86
N ASN A 208 13.91 -0.15 -6.43
CA ASN A 208 13.17 0.94 -5.81
C ASN A 208 12.50 1.78 -6.90
N GLY A 209 11.21 1.55 -7.11
CA GLY A 209 10.42 2.19 -8.17
C GLY A 209 9.61 3.38 -7.65
N PHE A 210 10.22 4.56 -7.52
CA PHE A 210 9.53 5.77 -7.08
C PHE A 210 8.45 6.24 -8.04
N TYR A 211 7.28 6.62 -7.50
CA TYR A 211 6.17 7.20 -8.22
C TYR A 211 5.58 8.41 -7.48
N ASP A 212 5.00 9.34 -8.25
CA ASP A 212 4.31 10.51 -7.71
C ASP A 212 2.83 10.21 -7.53
N GLN A 213 2.27 10.62 -6.39
CA GLN A 213 0.85 10.46 -6.07
C GLN A 213 0.06 11.71 -6.41
N TYR A 214 -1.04 11.52 -7.13
CA TYR A 214 -2.04 12.53 -7.42
C TYR A 214 -3.29 12.31 -6.57
N PHE A 215 -3.94 13.40 -6.21
CA PHE A 215 -5.12 13.39 -5.34
C PHE A 215 -6.22 14.21 -5.98
N ASP A 216 -7.46 13.69 -5.94
CA ASP A 216 -8.62 14.45 -6.36
C ASP A 216 -9.08 15.38 -5.21
N LYS A 217 -8.98 16.68 -5.44
CA LYS A 217 -9.37 17.69 -4.45
C LYS A 217 -10.89 17.75 -4.20
N ASN A 218 -11.68 17.20 -5.13
CA ASN A 218 -13.14 17.15 -5.05
C ASN A 218 -13.62 15.88 -4.36
N ALA A 219 -12.74 14.88 -4.17
CA ALA A 219 -13.10 13.66 -3.47
C ALA A 219 -13.48 13.92 -2.01
N VAL A 220 -14.39 13.11 -1.48
CA VAL A 220 -14.81 13.17 -0.07
C VAL A 220 -13.59 12.97 0.85
N ASN A 221 -12.67 12.08 0.46
CA ASN A 221 -11.39 11.93 1.13
C ASN A 221 -10.24 12.37 0.19
N PRO A 222 -9.76 13.62 0.32
CA PRO A 222 -8.70 14.16 -0.54
C PRO A 222 -7.30 13.60 -0.23
N TYR A 223 -7.18 12.67 0.71
CA TYR A 223 -5.92 12.00 1.06
C TYR A 223 -5.78 10.62 0.40
N THR A 224 -6.79 10.16 -0.34
CA THR A 224 -6.72 8.91 -1.11
C THR A 224 -6.16 9.20 -2.50
N PRO A 225 -5.07 8.51 -2.94
CA PRO A 225 -4.54 8.69 -4.28
C PRO A 225 -5.57 8.39 -5.36
N SER A 226 -5.69 9.28 -6.34
CA SER A 226 -6.53 9.15 -7.53
C SER A 226 -5.75 8.73 -8.78
N ALA A 227 -4.43 8.98 -8.78
CA ALA A 227 -3.50 8.40 -9.74
C ALA A 227 -2.08 8.30 -9.16
N GLU A 228 -1.30 7.36 -9.68
CA GLU A 228 0.12 7.18 -9.41
C GLU A 228 0.90 7.22 -10.72
N VAL A 229 2.03 7.95 -10.76
CA VAL A 229 2.78 8.20 -12.01
C VAL A 229 4.26 7.85 -11.88
N TRP A 230 4.76 7.00 -12.78
CA TRP A 230 6.17 6.60 -12.90
C TRP A 230 6.83 7.20 -14.15
N PRO A 231 8.15 7.46 -14.08
CA PRO A 231 8.95 7.63 -12.87
C PRO A 231 8.56 8.90 -12.10
N SER A 232 8.88 8.93 -10.82
CA SER A 232 8.75 10.16 -10.01
C SER A 232 9.69 11.25 -10.54
N ILE A 233 9.23 12.50 -10.49
CA ILE A 233 10.04 13.69 -10.78
C ILE A 233 10.73 14.28 -9.54
N MET A 234 10.73 13.56 -8.43
CA MET A 234 11.49 13.94 -7.24
C MET A 234 12.97 14.15 -7.60
N GLU A 235 13.56 15.24 -7.12
CA GLU A 235 14.99 15.55 -7.36
C GLU A 235 15.89 14.35 -6.99
N GLN A 236 16.85 14.01 -7.83
CA GLN A 236 17.72 12.82 -7.68
C GLN A 236 18.39 12.75 -6.30
N ARG A 237 18.86 13.87 -5.75
CA ARG A 237 19.47 13.91 -4.41
C ARG A 237 18.56 13.38 -3.31
N TYR A 238 17.24 13.63 -3.40
CA TYR A 238 16.28 13.12 -2.43
C TYR A 238 15.94 11.65 -2.68
N GLN A 239 15.94 11.20 -3.95
CA GLN A 239 15.83 9.78 -4.26
C GLN A 239 17.01 9.01 -3.66
N ASP A 240 18.22 9.53 -3.79
CA ASP A 240 19.44 8.91 -3.23
C ASP A 240 19.43 8.92 -1.70
N GLU A 241 18.99 10.04 -1.08
CA GLU A 241 18.81 10.15 0.37
C GLU A 241 17.81 9.10 0.88
N ILE A 242 16.63 9.00 0.26
CA ILE A 242 15.58 8.05 0.67
C ILE A 242 16.04 6.60 0.46
N LYS A 243 16.71 6.27 -0.66
CA LYS A 243 17.30 4.94 -0.88
C LYS A 243 18.31 4.58 0.23
N SER A 244 19.17 5.51 0.59
CA SER A 244 20.15 5.32 1.66
C SER A 244 19.49 5.10 3.02
N GLU A 245 18.47 5.91 3.34
CA GLU A 245 17.72 5.78 4.59
C GLU A 245 16.89 4.48 4.63
N LEU A 246 16.31 4.06 3.50
CA LEU A 246 15.62 2.75 3.41
C LEU A 246 16.60 1.60 3.62
N GLN A 247 17.76 1.62 2.98
CA GLN A 247 18.78 0.58 3.20
C GLN A 247 19.22 0.54 4.68
N ARG A 248 19.40 1.71 5.31
CA ARG A 248 19.74 1.80 6.73
C ARG A 248 18.63 1.25 7.63
N LEU A 249 17.37 1.61 7.34
CA LEU A 249 16.19 1.08 8.04
C LEU A 249 16.10 -0.44 7.93
N PHE A 250 16.24 -0.99 6.73
CA PHE A 250 16.19 -2.42 6.48
C PHE A 250 17.31 -3.17 7.19
N THR A 251 18.51 -2.59 7.22
CA THR A 251 19.64 -3.15 7.98
C THR A 251 19.37 -3.20 9.48
N LEU A 252 18.85 -2.12 10.06
CA LEU A 252 18.53 -2.03 11.49
C LEU A 252 17.39 -2.97 11.90
N LEU A 253 16.41 -3.21 11.02
CA LEU A 253 15.31 -4.14 11.26
C LEU A 253 15.63 -5.60 10.91
N GLY A 254 16.83 -5.87 10.41
CA GLY A 254 17.24 -7.24 10.03
C GLY A 254 16.43 -7.79 8.86
N VAL A 255 16.03 -6.92 7.92
CA VAL A 255 15.28 -7.33 6.72
C VAL A 255 16.15 -8.25 5.86
N THR A 256 15.53 -9.28 5.31
CA THR A 256 16.19 -10.29 4.46
C THR A 256 15.79 -10.10 2.98
N THR A 257 14.78 -10.85 2.50
CA THR A 257 14.33 -10.79 1.10
C THR A 257 12.83 -10.57 1.04
N GLY A 258 12.37 -9.60 0.24
CA GLY A 258 10.95 -9.36 -0.04
C GLY A 258 10.59 -7.92 -0.35
N LEU A 259 9.30 -7.71 -0.55
CA LEU A 259 8.69 -6.48 -1.02
C LEU A 259 8.27 -5.58 0.14
N PHE A 260 8.46 -4.29 -0.06
CA PHE A 260 8.00 -3.23 0.85
C PHE A 260 7.32 -2.12 0.04
N ASN A 261 6.11 -1.76 0.45
CA ASN A 261 5.47 -0.53 -0.01
C ASN A 261 5.92 0.61 0.89
N VAL A 262 6.42 1.66 0.29
CA VAL A 262 7.01 2.83 0.97
C VAL A 262 6.22 4.07 0.62
N GLU A 263 5.90 4.88 1.61
CA GLU A 263 5.48 6.26 1.42
C GLU A 263 6.56 7.19 1.97
N CYS A 264 6.96 8.16 1.17
CA CYS A 264 7.95 9.15 1.54
C CYS A 264 7.55 10.56 1.11
N ARG A 265 8.20 11.56 1.65
CA ARG A 265 7.88 12.95 1.40
C ARG A 265 9.10 13.83 1.50
N VAL A 266 9.29 14.69 0.52
CA VAL A 266 10.20 15.84 0.63
C VAL A 266 9.40 17.01 1.17
N CYS A 267 9.93 17.72 2.18
CA CYS A 267 9.23 18.80 2.82
C CYS A 267 9.89 20.18 2.56
N THR A 268 9.13 21.24 2.80
CA THR A 268 9.58 22.63 2.57
C THR A 268 10.79 23.02 3.42
N ASN A 269 11.07 22.30 4.50
CA ASN A 269 12.28 22.43 5.31
C ASN A 269 13.53 21.80 4.66
N GLY A 270 13.42 21.28 3.43
CA GLY A 270 14.52 20.71 2.66
C GLY A 270 14.94 19.29 3.09
N LYS A 271 14.15 18.60 3.91
CA LYS A 271 14.43 17.23 4.38
C LYS A 271 13.49 16.22 3.71
N ALA A 272 13.99 15.02 3.50
CA ALA A 272 13.19 13.86 3.12
C ALA A 272 12.78 13.05 4.36
N TYR A 273 11.58 12.46 4.32
CA TYR A 273 10.98 11.71 5.42
C TYR A 273 10.42 10.38 4.92
N LEU A 274 10.67 9.31 5.66
CA LEU A 274 9.93 8.06 5.53
C LEU A 274 8.61 8.20 6.29
N MET A 275 7.50 8.19 5.56
CA MET A 275 6.18 8.38 6.14
C MET A 275 5.56 7.06 6.59
N GLU A 276 5.69 6.02 5.77
CA GLU A 276 5.25 4.66 6.05
C GLU A 276 6.12 3.68 5.27
N VAL A 277 6.42 2.53 5.87
CA VAL A 277 7.10 1.41 5.23
C VAL A 277 6.38 0.14 5.66
N SER A 278 5.67 -0.49 4.74
CA SER A 278 4.86 -1.68 5.01
C SER A 278 5.49 -2.91 4.34
N PRO A 279 5.71 -4.04 5.05
CA PRO A 279 6.34 -5.24 4.49
C PRO A 279 5.33 -6.06 3.65
N ARG A 280 4.79 -5.44 2.62
CA ARG A 280 3.85 -5.99 1.64
C ARG A 280 3.77 -5.09 0.41
N ALA A 281 3.13 -5.55 -0.67
CA ALA A 281 2.82 -4.73 -1.83
C ALA A 281 1.85 -3.59 -1.50
N GLY A 282 1.92 -2.52 -2.28
CA GLY A 282 0.89 -1.49 -2.29
C GLY A 282 -0.41 -1.93 -2.93
N GLY A 283 -1.49 -1.19 -2.67
CA GLY A 283 -2.79 -1.36 -3.32
C GLY A 283 -2.78 -0.90 -4.77
N ASN A 284 -3.98 -0.68 -5.34
CA ASN A 284 -4.17 -0.08 -6.68
C ASN A 284 -3.40 -0.76 -7.82
N ARG A 285 -2.95 -2.02 -7.64
CA ARG A 285 -2.19 -2.75 -8.67
C ARG A 285 -0.78 -2.19 -8.94
N LEU A 286 -0.16 -1.58 -7.90
CA LEU A 286 1.18 -0.97 -8.03
C LEU A 286 2.24 -1.97 -8.52
N ALA A 287 2.22 -3.21 -8.02
CA ALA A 287 3.16 -4.24 -8.45
C ALA A 287 2.93 -4.70 -9.91
N GLU A 288 1.68 -4.64 -10.41
CA GLU A 288 1.35 -5.11 -11.75
C GLU A 288 1.81 -4.15 -12.84
N ILE A 289 1.66 -2.84 -12.66
CA ILE A 289 2.08 -1.85 -13.66
C ILE A 289 3.60 -1.91 -13.92
N LEU A 290 4.38 -2.39 -12.94
CA LEU A 290 5.84 -2.45 -13.06
C LEU A 290 6.33 -3.44 -14.12
N ASN A 291 5.51 -4.43 -14.48
CA ASN A 291 5.76 -5.29 -15.63
C ASN A 291 5.83 -4.48 -16.94
N TYR A 292 4.97 -3.47 -17.07
CA TYR A 292 4.94 -2.60 -18.24
C TYR A 292 5.96 -1.48 -18.16
N ALA A 293 6.12 -0.90 -16.97
CA ALA A 293 6.90 0.31 -16.76
C ALA A 293 8.40 0.05 -16.62
N ALA A 294 8.79 -1.04 -15.96
CA ALA A 294 10.16 -1.31 -15.56
C ALA A 294 10.68 -2.70 -15.98
N ASP A 295 9.86 -3.51 -16.66
CA ASP A 295 10.21 -4.89 -17.07
C ASP A 295 10.63 -5.76 -15.86
N VAL A 296 9.94 -5.60 -14.71
CA VAL A 296 10.17 -6.34 -13.48
C VAL A 296 8.87 -6.94 -12.97
N ASN A 297 8.80 -8.27 -12.88
CA ASN A 297 7.65 -8.99 -12.32
C ASN A 297 7.77 -9.12 -10.80
N ILE A 298 7.31 -8.08 -10.08
CA ILE A 298 7.32 -8.06 -8.62
C ILE A 298 6.44 -9.17 -8.02
N ASN A 299 5.31 -9.50 -8.65
CA ASN A 299 4.39 -10.54 -8.17
C ASN A 299 5.03 -11.93 -8.25
N GLU A 300 5.76 -12.23 -9.33
CA GLU A 300 6.54 -13.47 -9.44
C GLU A 300 7.65 -13.54 -8.37
N ALA A 301 8.40 -12.45 -8.18
CA ALA A 301 9.47 -12.38 -7.19
C ALA A 301 8.95 -12.60 -5.76
N GLU A 302 7.83 -11.97 -5.39
CA GLU A 302 7.17 -12.18 -4.09
C GLU A 302 6.67 -13.63 -3.93
N THR A 303 6.06 -14.19 -4.97
CA THR A 303 5.59 -15.58 -4.96
C THR A 303 6.75 -16.54 -4.77
N ARG A 304 7.84 -16.40 -5.53
CA ARG A 304 9.06 -17.22 -5.41
C ARG A 304 9.65 -17.13 -4.00
N LYS A 305 9.86 -15.90 -3.51
CA LYS A 305 10.38 -15.65 -2.15
C LYS A 305 9.53 -16.35 -1.10
N SER A 306 8.20 -16.23 -1.19
CA SER A 306 7.29 -16.72 -0.15
C SER A 306 7.38 -18.24 0.09
N VAL A 307 7.85 -19.01 -0.89
CA VAL A 307 8.06 -20.47 -0.78
C VAL A 307 9.54 -20.88 -0.84
N GLY A 308 10.45 -19.93 -0.71
CA GLY A 308 11.90 -20.17 -0.68
C GLY A 308 12.52 -20.55 -2.01
N LEU A 309 11.96 -20.09 -3.13
CA LEU A 309 12.56 -20.20 -4.44
C LEU A 309 13.48 -19.00 -4.72
N SER A 310 14.49 -19.19 -5.58
CA SER A 310 15.39 -18.13 -6.00
C SER A 310 14.66 -16.98 -6.71
N ILE A 311 15.08 -15.76 -6.43
CA ILE A 311 14.60 -14.56 -7.12
C ILE A 311 15.37 -14.42 -8.43
N GLU A 312 14.64 -14.20 -9.50
CA GLU A 312 15.19 -14.02 -10.85
C GLU A 312 14.83 -12.62 -11.36
N ASN A 313 15.68 -12.05 -12.23
CA ASN A 313 15.41 -10.80 -12.96
C ASN A 313 15.05 -9.57 -12.09
N MET A 314 15.55 -9.49 -10.86
CA MET A 314 15.39 -8.29 -10.03
C MET A 314 16.53 -7.31 -10.31
N HIS A 315 16.21 -6.11 -10.76
CA HIS A 315 17.17 -5.06 -11.09
C HIS A 315 16.57 -3.67 -10.85
N GLU A 316 17.40 -2.64 -10.81
CA GLU A 316 16.94 -1.24 -10.75
C GLU A 316 16.01 -0.92 -11.92
N PRO A 317 14.97 -0.10 -11.73
CA PRO A 317 13.99 0.21 -12.76
C PRO A 317 14.61 0.97 -13.94
N ASN A 318 14.27 0.56 -15.15
CA ASN A 318 14.66 1.23 -16.40
C ASN A 318 13.40 1.59 -17.20
N TYR A 319 12.83 2.75 -16.90
CA TYR A 319 11.58 3.19 -17.50
C TYR A 319 11.73 3.60 -18.97
N LYS A 320 10.84 3.07 -19.83
CA LYS A 320 10.76 3.41 -21.26
C LYS A 320 9.48 4.22 -21.53
N GLY A 321 9.45 5.46 -21.04
CA GLY A 321 8.29 6.34 -21.09
C GLY A 321 7.74 6.65 -19.71
N HIS A 322 6.56 7.25 -19.68
CA HIS A 322 5.84 7.58 -18.44
C HIS A 322 4.59 6.73 -18.35
N PHE A 323 4.36 6.19 -17.17
CA PHE A 323 3.27 5.27 -16.91
C PHE A 323 2.42 5.79 -15.76
N ALA A 324 1.12 5.55 -15.80
CA ALA A 324 0.25 5.89 -14.69
C ALA A 324 -0.78 4.81 -14.41
N ILE A 325 -1.13 4.67 -13.15
CA ILE A 325 -2.38 4.06 -12.71
C ILE A 325 -3.36 5.20 -12.48
N LEU A 326 -4.47 5.20 -13.21
CA LEU A 326 -5.61 6.04 -12.94
C LEU A 326 -6.64 5.23 -12.16
N VAL A 327 -6.99 5.68 -10.96
CA VAL A 327 -8.03 5.07 -10.13
C VAL A 327 -9.39 5.61 -10.60
N LEU A 328 -10.20 4.74 -11.15
CA LEU A 328 -11.57 5.07 -11.54
C LEU A 328 -12.44 5.19 -10.28
N HIS A 329 -13.02 6.35 -10.07
CA HIS A 329 -13.83 6.65 -8.89
C HIS A 329 -14.94 7.64 -9.21
N SER A 330 -15.89 7.80 -8.29
CA SER A 330 -16.98 8.76 -8.44
C SER A 330 -17.02 9.71 -7.24
N GLU A 331 -17.32 10.98 -7.49
CA GLU A 331 -17.61 11.97 -6.46
C GLU A 331 -19.01 11.79 -5.86
N LYS A 332 -19.89 11.06 -6.56
CA LYS A 332 -21.31 10.91 -6.23
C LYS A 332 -21.69 9.45 -6.07
N GLU A 333 -22.70 9.23 -5.27
CA GLU A 333 -23.39 7.93 -5.19
C GLU A 333 -24.32 7.73 -6.37
N GLY A 334 -24.57 6.47 -6.74
CA GLY A 334 -25.49 6.13 -7.84
C GLY A 334 -25.42 4.67 -8.23
N THR A 335 -26.12 4.34 -9.32
CA THR A 335 -26.09 2.98 -9.91
C THR A 335 -25.18 2.98 -11.13
N PHE A 336 -24.15 2.16 -11.12
CA PHE A 336 -23.16 2.06 -12.19
C PHE A 336 -23.77 1.61 -13.51
N GLN A 337 -23.55 2.38 -14.58
CA GLN A 337 -24.00 2.04 -15.94
C GLN A 337 -22.81 1.69 -16.86
N GLY A 338 -21.62 2.16 -16.54
CA GLY A 338 -20.42 1.91 -17.33
C GLY A 338 -19.35 2.97 -17.19
N VAL A 339 -18.28 2.79 -17.94
CA VAL A 339 -17.21 3.77 -18.15
C VAL A 339 -17.16 4.10 -19.63
N GLU A 340 -17.24 5.37 -19.98
CA GLU A 340 -16.97 5.84 -21.34
C GLU A 340 -15.54 6.35 -21.42
N ILE A 341 -14.77 5.77 -22.33
CA ILE A 341 -13.39 6.19 -22.62
C ILE A 341 -13.36 6.68 -24.06
N GLU A 342 -12.85 7.89 -24.27
CA GLU A 342 -12.71 8.47 -25.60
C GLU A 342 -11.84 7.55 -26.47
N SER A 343 -12.27 7.32 -27.72
CA SER A 343 -11.75 6.25 -28.58
C SER A 343 -10.27 6.41 -28.93
N ASP A 344 -9.85 7.64 -29.33
CA ASP A 344 -8.48 7.92 -29.74
C ASP A 344 -7.55 7.93 -28.51
N PHE A 345 -8.05 8.45 -27.37
CA PHE A 345 -7.35 8.39 -26.10
C PHE A 345 -7.12 6.93 -25.65
N LYS A 346 -8.17 6.09 -25.69
CA LYS A 346 -8.07 4.67 -25.34
C LYS A 346 -7.02 3.97 -26.19
N LYS A 347 -7.06 4.16 -27.50
CA LYS A 347 -6.14 3.51 -28.46
C LYS A 347 -4.70 3.97 -28.30
N LYS A 348 -4.48 5.23 -27.94
CA LYS A 348 -3.14 5.82 -27.85
C LYS A 348 -2.49 5.62 -26.49
N HIS A 349 -3.25 5.69 -25.39
CA HIS A 349 -2.70 5.84 -24.06
C HIS A 349 -3.08 4.72 -23.09
N VAL A 350 -4.20 3.98 -23.29
CA VAL A 350 -4.62 2.93 -22.35
C VAL A 350 -3.94 1.63 -22.71
N ILE A 351 -3.13 1.11 -21.77
CA ILE A 351 -2.46 -0.18 -21.87
C ILE A 351 -3.39 -1.29 -21.39
N GLU A 352 -4.08 -1.04 -20.28
CA GLU A 352 -4.91 -2.02 -19.62
C GLU A 352 -6.08 -1.33 -18.91
N GLU A 353 -7.22 -2.02 -18.87
CA GLU A 353 -8.45 -1.56 -18.25
C GLU A 353 -9.00 -2.66 -17.33
N GLU A 354 -9.21 -2.34 -16.06
CA GLU A 354 -9.94 -3.19 -15.12
C GLU A 354 -11.14 -2.43 -14.56
N ILE A 355 -12.35 -2.97 -14.78
CA ILE A 355 -13.58 -2.47 -14.16
C ILE A 355 -14.06 -3.50 -13.14
N ARG A 356 -14.26 -3.07 -11.90
CA ARG A 356 -14.58 -3.95 -10.76
C ARG A 356 -16.06 -4.01 -10.45
N VAL A 357 -16.82 -3.01 -10.90
CA VAL A 357 -18.26 -2.90 -10.62
C VAL A 357 -19.04 -3.32 -11.85
N SER A 358 -19.98 -4.25 -11.68
CA SER A 358 -20.89 -4.67 -12.74
C SER A 358 -21.96 -3.61 -12.98
N LYS A 359 -22.47 -3.52 -14.22
CA LYS A 359 -23.62 -2.67 -14.56
C LYS A 359 -24.81 -2.98 -13.65
N GLY A 360 -25.41 -1.95 -13.07
CA GLY A 360 -26.48 -2.05 -12.09
C GLY A 360 -25.99 -2.15 -10.64
N GLY A 361 -24.68 -2.23 -10.40
CA GLY A 361 -24.10 -2.24 -9.04
C GLY A 361 -24.13 -0.85 -8.40
N ASN A 362 -24.17 -0.81 -7.08
CA ASN A 362 -24.13 0.44 -6.31
C ASN A 362 -22.71 1.03 -6.30
N VAL A 363 -22.62 2.31 -6.48
CA VAL A 363 -21.40 3.12 -6.40
C VAL A 363 -21.55 4.12 -5.27
N GLY A 364 -20.56 4.14 -4.37
CA GLY A 364 -20.43 5.16 -3.34
C GLY A 364 -19.48 6.29 -3.80
N SER A 365 -19.51 7.40 -3.07
CA SER A 365 -18.51 8.46 -3.23
C SER A 365 -17.11 7.99 -2.81
N PHE A 366 -16.07 8.64 -3.36
CA PHE A 366 -14.68 8.26 -3.14
C PHE A 366 -14.19 8.65 -1.74
N THR A 367 -14.47 7.77 -0.79
CA THR A 367 -14.09 7.91 0.64
C THR A 367 -12.78 7.20 1.00
N GLY A 368 -12.24 6.36 0.10
CA GLY A 368 -11.03 5.59 0.29
C GLY A 368 -10.81 4.59 -0.84
N ALA A 369 -9.70 3.88 -0.83
CA ALA A 369 -9.31 2.94 -1.90
C ALA A 369 -10.36 1.84 -2.18
N ASN A 370 -11.15 1.44 -1.19
CA ASN A 370 -12.22 0.45 -1.36
C ASN A 370 -13.41 0.95 -2.20
N ALA A 371 -13.53 2.27 -2.40
CA ALA A 371 -14.55 2.86 -3.25
C ALA A 371 -14.11 3.00 -4.72
N ALA A 372 -12.93 2.49 -5.07
CA ALA A 372 -12.45 2.46 -6.44
C ALA A 372 -13.30 1.54 -7.31
N LEU A 373 -13.73 2.05 -8.47
CA LEU A 373 -14.56 1.31 -9.45
C LEU A 373 -13.73 0.44 -10.39
N GLY A 374 -12.43 0.72 -10.44
CA GLY A 374 -11.48 0.05 -11.32
C GLY A 374 -10.20 0.87 -11.48
N THR A 375 -9.37 0.46 -12.41
CA THR A 375 -8.12 1.15 -12.76
C THR A 375 -7.90 1.14 -14.27
N LEU A 376 -7.26 2.21 -14.79
CA LEU A 376 -6.66 2.21 -16.11
C LEU A 376 -5.15 2.31 -15.97
N PHE A 377 -4.41 1.49 -16.70
CA PHE A 377 -2.97 1.69 -16.90
C PHE A 377 -2.77 2.55 -18.13
N LEU A 378 -2.07 3.66 -17.94
CA LEU A 378 -1.79 4.64 -18.98
C LEU A 378 -0.31 4.68 -19.32
N ARG A 379 0.01 5.04 -20.57
CA ARG A 379 1.36 5.32 -21.04
C ARG A 379 1.40 6.58 -21.89
N THR A 380 2.48 7.37 -21.72
CA THR A 380 2.84 8.49 -22.57
C THR A 380 4.34 8.50 -22.87
N GLU A 381 4.75 9.27 -23.87
CA GLU A 381 6.15 9.43 -24.24
C GLU A 381 6.91 10.33 -23.26
N ASN A 382 6.23 11.31 -22.66
CA ASN A 382 6.84 12.26 -21.74
C ASN A 382 5.90 12.63 -20.59
N ARG A 383 6.48 13.24 -19.55
CA ARG A 383 5.77 13.60 -18.33
C ARG A 383 4.73 14.71 -18.54
N ASP A 384 5.05 15.71 -19.33
CA ASP A 384 4.15 16.87 -19.56
C ASP A 384 2.85 16.41 -20.23
N GLU A 385 2.91 15.44 -21.14
CA GLU A 385 1.74 14.81 -21.75
C GLU A 385 0.91 14.08 -20.68
N MET A 386 1.53 13.31 -19.79
CA MET A 386 0.85 12.62 -18.70
C MET A 386 0.15 13.60 -17.76
N ASP A 387 0.86 14.63 -17.33
CA ASP A 387 0.31 15.66 -16.43
C ASP A 387 -0.85 16.41 -17.08
N SER A 388 -0.75 16.71 -18.37
CA SER A 388 -1.83 17.35 -19.14
C SER A 388 -3.07 16.47 -19.26
N ILE A 389 -2.90 15.17 -19.46
CA ILE A 389 -3.98 14.17 -19.49
C ILE A 389 -4.66 14.10 -18.12
N LEU A 390 -3.91 13.93 -17.06
CA LEU A 390 -4.44 13.79 -15.70
C LEU A 390 -5.16 15.07 -15.25
N ALA A 391 -4.65 16.24 -15.62
CA ALA A 391 -5.29 17.52 -15.30
C ALA A 391 -6.67 17.71 -15.93
N CYS A 392 -6.97 17.02 -17.03
CA CYS A 392 -8.25 17.10 -17.73
C CYS A 392 -8.87 15.73 -18.03
N ILE A 393 -8.61 14.75 -17.17
CA ILE A 393 -8.99 13.33 -17.37
C ILE A 393 -10.48 13.15 -17.66
N ASN A 394 -11.36 13.96 -17.07
CA ASN A 394 -12.80 13.93 -17.28
C ASN A 394 -13.24 14.24 -18.75
N LYS A 395 -12.34 14.75 -19.59
CA LYS A 395 -12.59 14.87 -21.04
C LYS A 395 -12.51 13.53 -21.75
N TYR A 396 -11.67 12.61 -21.23
CA TYR A 396 -11.35 11.35 -21.87
C TYR A 396 -12.02 10.14 -21.20
N VAL A 397 -12.27 10.24 -19.89
CA VAL A 397 -12.83 9.13 -19.10
C VAL A 397 -14.01 9.65 -18.29
N LYS A 398 -15.18 9.01 -18.44
CA LYS A 398 -16.40 9.37 -17.73
C LYS A 398 -17.02 8.14 -17.07
N ILE A 399 -17.31 8.27 -15.79
CA ILE A 399 -18.12 7.27 -15.05
C ILE A 399 -19.59 7.62 -15.30
N ILE A 400 -20.37 6.64 -15.80
CA ILE A 400 -21.79 6.80 -16.08
C ILE A 400 -22.58 6.19 -14.94
N LEU A 401 -23.38 7.00 -14.28
CA LEU A 401 -24.30 6.62 -13.21
C LEU A 401 -25.73 6.92 -13.60
N ALA A 402 -26.67 6.15 -13.04
CA ALA A 402 -28.11 6.40 -13.06
C ALA A 402 -28.62 6.74 -11.67
#